data_3da814217c8461e3408db92555f8d741
#
_entry.id   3da814217c8461e3408db92555f8d741
#
_cell.length_a   1.000
_cell.length_b   1.000
_cell.length_c   1.000
_cell.angle_alpha   90.00
_cell.angle_beta   90.00
_cell.angle_gamma   90.00
#
_symmetry.space_group_name_H-M   'P 1'
#
loop_
_entity.id
_entity.type
_entity.pdbx_description
1 polymer ?
#
loop_
_entity_poly.entity_id
_entity_poly.type
_entity_poly.pdbx_seq_one_letter_code
_entity_poly.pdbx_strand_id
1 'polypeptide(L)'
;ADPSLIAFGSEPMQNIWKWTEFGGLASDRVSTRVYFDVMAMMLSRRALELDASDDRALAVFVAADLRRESGMGEGIVDPLFDGQGHTAQFYATAAGPKTMQDVLGIALGLSDTGLVRSSLSALRQTASSTAMIGDGSSSVVKALDYPDRRVRFEAAFTLASVSPKAKFAGGEQVVPLLAQAVRGGGQ
;
A
#
# COMPACT_ATOMS: atom_id res chain seq x y z
N ALA A 1 14.81 -38.79 -8.09
CA ALA A 1 15.29 -37.44 -8.29
C ALA A 1 15.04 -36.65 -7.02
N ASP A 2 16.08 -36.12 -6.41
CA ASP A 2 16.01 -35.33 -5.18
C ASP A 2 15.24 -34.03 -5.48
N PRO A 3 14.09 -33.74 -4.81
CA PRO A 3 13.33 -32.52 -5.02
C PRO A 3 14.12 -31.24 -4.69
N SER A 4 15.22 -31.34 -3.94
CA SER A 4 16.11 -30.21 -3.63
C SER A 4 16.98 -29.78 -4.82
N LEU A 5 17.06 -30.61 -5.87
CA LEU A 5 17.74 -30.34 -7.13
C LEU A 5 16.80 -29.77 -8.23
N ILE A 6 15.51 -29.65 -7.94
CA ILE A 6 14.67 -28.74 -8.72
C ILE A 6 15.24 -27.37 -8.41
N ALA A 7 16.11 -26.96 -9.29
CA ALA A 7 16.79 -25.68 -9.27
C ALA A 7 15.88 -24.66 -8.63
N PHE A 8 16.38 -23.86 -7.73
CA PHE A 8 15.77 -22.58 -7.35
C PHE A 8 15.29 -21.98 -8.65
N GLY A 9 14.10 -22.47 -9.00
CA GLY A 9 13.62 -22.46 -10.36
C GLY A 9 13.37 -21.02 -10.66
N SER A 10 13.84 -20.61 -11.74
CA SER A 10 13.63 -19.34 -12.35
C SER A 10 12.21 -18.87 -12.04
N GLU A 11 12.07 -17.98 -11.05
CA GLU A 11 10.83 -17.23 -10.92
C GLU A 11 10.51 -16.67 -12.31
N PRO A 12 9.29 -16.83 -12.81
CA PRO A 12 8.95 -16.34 -14.13
C PRO A 12 9.22 -14.84 -14.20
N MET A 13 10.05 -14.44 -15.15
CA MET A 13 10.51 -13.07 -15.34
C MET A 13 9.85 -12.47 -16.58
N GLN A 14 9.56 -11.19 -16.50
CA GLN A 14 9.04 -10.37 -17.59
C GLN A 14 10.04 -9.29 -17.96
N ASN A 15 10.08 -8.89 -19.24
CA ASN A 15 10.92 -7.79 -19.69
C ASN A 15 10.13 -6.48 -19.66
N ILE A 16 10.70 -5.47 -19.00
CA ILE A 16 10.23 -4.09 -19.08
C ILE A 16 11.15 -3.35 -20.04
N TRP A 17 10.58 -2.86 -21.12
CA TRP A 17 11.30 -2.14 -22.15
C TRP A 17 11.32 -0.65 -21.83
N LYS A 18 12.50 -0.02 -21.95
CA LYS A 18 12.68 1.41 -21.75
C LYS A 18 13.59 1.99 -22.83
N TRP A 19 13.34 3.23 -23.18
CA TRP A 19 14.25 3.98 -24.04
C TRP A 19 15.35 4.61 -23.19
N THR A 20 16.60 4.45 -23.63
CA THR A 20 17.78 5.04 -22.98
C THR A 20 18.41 6.08 -23.87
N GLU A 21 18.95 7.16 -23.29
CA GLU A 21 19.53 8.27 -24.05
C GLU A 21 20.72 7.84 -24.93
N PHE A 22 21.49 6.85 -24.48
CA PHE A 22 22.74 6.48 -25.12
C PHE A 22 22.69 5.11 -25.84
N GLY A 23 21.72 4.28 -25.57
CA GLY A 23 21.68 2.89 -26.05
C GLY A 23 20.43 2.49 -26.84
N GLY A 24 19.49 3.39 -27.05
CA GLY A 24 18.23 3.06 -27.71
C GLY A 24 17.31 2.25 -26.81
N LEU A 25 16.64 1.24 -27.37
CA LEU A 25 15.72 0.37 -26.63
C LEU A 25 16.49 -0.63 -25.77
N ALA A 26 16.30 -0.59 -24.47
CA ALA A 26 16.83 -1.52 -23.50
C ALA A 26 15.73 -2.21 -22.71
N SER A 27 16.00 -3.36 -22.10
CA SER A 27 15.03 -4.05 -21.25
C SER A 27 15.65 -4.45 -19.90
N ASP A 28 14.86 -4.31 -18.84
CA ASP A 28 15.16 -4.89 -17.53
C ASP A 28 14.23 -6.06 -17.25
N ARG A 29 14.76 -7.08 -16.58
CA ARG A 29 13.97 -8.25 -16.19
C ARG A 29 13.46 -8.08 -14.78
N VAL A 30 12.15 -8.19 -14.61
CA VAL A 30 11.49 -8.12 -13.31
C VAL A 30 10.67 -9.38 -13.07
N SER A 31 10.45 -9.75 -11.79
CA SER A 31 9.57 -10.84 -11.44
C SER A 31 8.16 -10.62 -12.00
N THR A 32 7.56 -11.66 -12.56
CA THR A 32 6.18 -11.61 -13.06
C THR A 32 5.18 -11.23 -11.96
N ARG A 33 5.48 -11.54 -10.70
CA ARG A 33 4.61 -11.21 -9.55
C ARG A 33 4.42 -9.72 -9.38
N VAL A 34 5.48 -8.95 -9.59
CA VAL A 34 5.48 -7.49 -9.36
C VAL A 34 5.50 -6.69 -10.68
N TYR A 35 5.38 -7.36 -11.83
CA TYR A 35 5.48 -6.72 -13.14
C TYR A 35 4.51 -5.54 -13.29
N PHE A 36 3.24 -5.74 -12.96
CA PHE A 36 2.24 -4.69 -13.10
C PHE A 36 2.41 -3.56 -12.08
N ASP A 37 2.91 -3.86 -10.89
CA ASP A 37 3.21 -2.85 -9.89
C ASP A 37 4.40 -2.00 -10.33
N VAL A 38 5.47 -2.61 -10.86
CA VAL A 38 6.61 -1.89 -11.45
C VAL A 38 6.17 -1.02 -12.63
N MET A 39 5.32 -1.52 -13.52
CA MET A 39 4.75 -0.74 -14.63
C MET A 39 3.93 0.45 -14.12
N ALA A 40 3.09 0.24 -13.10
CA ALA A 40 2.31 1.31 -12.48
C ALA A 40 3.20 2.40 -11.87
N MET A 41 4.29 2.01 -11.18
CA MET A 41 5.27 2.95 -10.63
C MET A 41 5.97 3.76 -11.74
N MET A 42 6.39 3.11 -12.83
CA MET A 42 7.04 3.81 -13.96
C MET A 42 6.10 4.84 -14.59
N LEU A 43 4.85 4.45 -14.85
CA LEU A 43 3.85 5.34 -15.45
C LEU A 43 3.48 6.49 -14.52
N SER A 44 3.30 6.21 -13.23
CA SER A 44 3.00 7.24 -12.22
C SER A 44 4.16 8.22 -12.06
N ARG A 45 5.41 7.72 -12.04
CA ARG A 45 6.60 8.59 -12.03
C ARG A 45 6.64 9.48 -13.27
N ARG A 46 6.33 8.93 -14.45
CA ARG A 46 6.25 9.73 -15.66
C ARG A 46 5.16 10.81 -15.61
N ALA A 47 4.01 10.50 -15.03
CA ALA A 47 2.95 11.48 -14.80
C ALA A 47 3.41 12.60 -13.84
N LEU A 48 4.10 12.25 -12.75
CA LEU A 48 4.66 13.22 -11.80
C LEU A 48 5.78 14.10 -12.39
N GLU A 49 6.54 13.59 -13.36
CA GLU A 49 7.50 14.40 -14.13
C GLU A 49 6.81 15.45 -15.01
N LEU A 50 5.59 15.18 -15.48
CA LEU A 50 4.79 16.11 -16.28
C LEU A 50 3.99 17.09 -15.41
N ASP A 51 3.47 16.60 -14.28
CA ASP A 51 2.76 17.39 -13.27
C ASP A 51 3.10 16.87 -11.88
N ALA A 52 4.03 17.55 -11.20
CA ALA A 52 4.47 17.21 -9.85
C ALA A 52 3.36 17.37 -8.78
N SER A 53 2.24 18.01 -9.12
CA SER A 53 1.09 18.19 -8.25
C SER A 53 -0.03 17.17 -8.45
N ASP A 54 0.17 16.16 -9.31
CA ASP A 54 -0.82 15.10 -9.53
C ASP A 54 -0.89 14.15 -8.32
N ASP A 55 -1.77 14.48 -7.39
CA ASP A 55 -2.04 13.67 -6.19
C ASP A 55 -2.43 12.22 -6.53
N ARG A 56 -3.11 11.99 -7.66
CA ARG A 56 -3.53 10.64 -8.05
C ARG A 56 -2.35 9.81 -8.54
N ALA A 57 -1.46 10.42 -9.32
CA ALA A 57 -0.23 9.75 -9.75
C ALA A 57 0.63 9.39 -8.54
N LEU A 58 0.75 10.30 -7.56
CA LEU A 58 1.47 10.02 -6.32
C LEU A 58 0.82 8.87 -5.52
N ALA A 59 -0.50 8.86 -5.38
CA ALA A 59 -1.21 7.79 -4.67
C ALA A 59 -1.03 6.43 -5.37
N VAL A 60 -1.10 6.39 -6.71
CA VAL A 60 -0.86 5.15 -7.48
C VAL A 60 0.58 4.69 -7.34
N PHE A 61 1.56 5.61 -7.38
CA PHE A 61 2.97 5.27 -7.17
C PHE A 61 3.19 4.60 -5.81
N VAL A 62 2.70 5.21 -4.73
CA VAL A 62 2.86 4.68 -3.37
C VAL A 62 2.12 3.35 -3.18
N ALA A 63 0.90 3.22 -3.74
CA ALA A 63 0.14 1.98 -3.70
C ALA A 63 0.89 0.83 -4.41
N ALA A 64 1.43 1.11 -5.60
CA ALA A 64 2.17 0.13 -6.38
C ALA A 64 3.49 -0.26 -5.69
N ASP A 65 4.20 0.68 -5.06
CA ASP A 65 5.44 0.41 -4.34
C ASP A 65 5.21 -0.48 -3.10
N LEU A 66 4.17 -0.21 -2.31
CA LEU A 66 3.77 -1.07 -1.18
C LEU A 66 3.41 -2.48 -1.64
N ARG A 67 2.70 -2.62 -2.76
CA ARG A 67 2.36 -3.93 -3.34
C ARG A 67 3.59 -4.65 -3.87
N ARG A 68 4.46 -3.94 -4.60
CA ARG A 68 5.72 -4.45 -5.12
C ARG A 68 6.57 -5.03 -4.00
N GLU A 69 6.82 -4.25 -2.94
CA GLU A 69 7.65 -4.70 -1.81
C GLU A 69 7.03 -5.92 -1.10
N SER A 70 5.71 -5.94 -0.90
CA SER A 70 5.03 -7.09 -0.30
C SER A 70 4.94 -8.32 -1.22
N GLY A 71 4.95 -8.12 -2.53
CA GLY A 71 4.87 -9.18 -3.55
C GLY A 71 6.23 -9.80 -3.87
N MET A 72 7.33 -9.12 -3.55
CA MET A 72 8.66 -9.67 -3.74
C MET A 72 8.96 -10.74 -2.70
N GLY A 73 9.39 -11.91 -3.16
CA GLY A 73 9.88 -12.97 -2.30
C GLY A 73 11.28 -12.67 -1.76
N GLU A 74 11.68 -13.38 -0.72
CA GLU A 74 13.02 -13.27 -0.17
C GLU A 74 14.10 -13.55 -1.23
N GLY A 75 15.07 -12.65 -1.35
CA GLY A 75 16.17 -12.74 -2.32
C GLY A 75 15.82 -12.32 -3.76
N ILE A 76 14.60 -11.85 -4.03
CA ILE A 76 14.25 -11.30 -5.34
C ILE A 76 14.63 -9.81 -5.35
N VAL A 77 15.40 -9.42 -6.36
CA VAL A 77 15.88 -8.05 -6.57
C VAL A 77 15.14 -7.44 -7.76
N ASP A 78 14.64 -6.23 -7.58
CA ASP A 78 14.08 -5.43 -8.66
C ASP A 78 15.13 -4.40 -9.12
N PRO A 79 15.74 -4.57 -10.29
CA PRO A 79 16.82 -3.72 -10.77
C PRO A 79 16.39 -2.26 -11.02
N LEU A 80 15.07 -1.99 -11.10
CA LEU A 80 14.55 -0.65 -11.39
C LEU A 80 14.36 0.22 -10.15
N PHE A 81 14.06 -0.40 -9.01
CA PHE A 81 13.70 0.33 -7.80
C PHE A 81 14.52 -0.09 -6.56
N ASP A 82 15.12 -1.27 -6.55
CA ASP A 82 15.98 -1.67 -5.46
C ASP A 82 17.28 -0.87 -5.45
N GLY A 83 17.71 -0.47 -4.25
CA GLY A 83 18.91 0.38 -4.08
C GLY A 83 18.63 1.88 -4.07
N GLN A 84 17.38 2.34 -4.17
CA GLN A 84 17.03 3.75 -4.05
C GLN A 84 16.96 4.27 -2.59
N GLY A 85 17.41 3.48 -1.64
CA GLY A 85 17.76 3.95 -0.28
C GLY A 85 16.64 3.89 0.75
N HIS A 86 15.38 3.73 0.37
CA HIS A 86 14.25 3.75 1.31
C HIS A 86 13.23 2.66 0.99
N THR A 87 12.57 2.14 2.04
CA THR A 87 11.47 1.16 1.91
C THR A 87 10.18 1.82 1.42
N ALA A 88 9.26 1.04 0.84
CA ALA A 88 7.93 1.53 0.46
C ALA A 88 7.18 2.13 1.67
N GLN A 89 7.37 1.57 2.86
CA GLN A 89 6.80 2.12 4.09
C GLN A 89 7.34 3.52 4.42
N PHE A 90 8.62 3.80 4.15
CA PHE A 90 9.17 5.15 4.32
C PHE A 90 8.48 6.14 3.37
N TYR A 91 8.34 5.79 2.09
CA TYR A 91 7.65 6.66 1.13
C TYR A 91 6.17 6.84 1.49
N ALA A 92 5.49 5.80 1.95
CA ALA A 92 4.11 5.88 2.42
C ALA A 92 3.95 6.87 3.58
N THR A 93 4.87 6.87 4.56
CA THR A 93 4.82 7.83 5.66
C THR A 93 5.20 9.24 5.22
N ALA A 94 6.17 9.40 4.32
CA ALA A 94 6.61 10.69 3.80
C ALA A 94 5.57 11.36 2.89
N ALA A 95 4.77 10.58 2.15
CA ALA A 95 3.71 11.07 1.28
C ALA A 95 2.57 11.79 2.04
N GLY A 96 2.47 11.54 3.33
CA GLY A 96 1.53 12.21 4.21
C GLY A 96 0.11 11.62 4.21
N PRO A 97 -0.73 12.09 5.16
CA PRO A 97 -2.01 11.45 5.45
C PRO A 97 -3.04 11.58 4.31
N LYS A 98 -3.04 12.67 3.54
CA LYS A 98 -3.96 12.84 2.41
C LYS A 98 -3.72 11.77 1.36
N THR A 99 -2.48 11.66 0.89
CA THR A 99 -2.07 10.64 -0.09
C THR A 99 -2.38 9.23 0.43
N MET A 100 -2.12 8.95 1.71
CA MET A 100 -2.41 7.64 2.28
C MET A 100 -3.91 7.33 2.40
N GLN A 101 -4.78 8.33 2.54
CA GLN A 101 -6.24 8.15 2.40
C GLN A 101 -6.62 7.73 0.97
N ASP A 102 -5.97 8.31 -0.04
CA ASP A 102 -6.19 7.97 -1.44
C ASP A 102 -5.67 6.56 -1.74
N VAL A 103 -4.47 6.21 -1.25
CA VAL A 103 -3.93 4.83 -1.32
C VAL A 103 -4.87 3.82 -0.67
N LEU A 104 -5.40 4.12 0.52
CA LEU A 104 -6.37 3.26 1.19
C LEU A 104 -7.66 3.14 0.38
N GLY A 105 -8.11 4.21 -0.27
CA GLY A 105 -9.24 4.19 -1.20
C GLY A 105 -9.00 3.24 -2.39
N ILE A 106 -7.82 3.29 -3.00
CA ILE A 106 -7.39 2.36 -4.06
C ILE A 106 -7.41 0.92 -3.52
N ALA A 107 -6.81 0.69 -2.35
CA ALA A 107 -6.73 -0.63 -1.74
C ALA A 107 -8.11 -1.26 -1.47
N LEU A 108 -9.04 -0.47 -0.96
CA LEU A 108 -10.44 -0.89 -0.73
C LEU A 108 -11.14 -1.23 -2.05
N GLY A 109 -10.93 -0.40 -3.10
CA GLY A 109 -11.50 -0.65 -4.43
C GLY A 109 -10.97 -1.93 -5.08
N LEU A 110 -9.70 -2.26 -4.83
CA LEU A 110 -9.06 -3.50 -5.32
C LEU A 110 -9.36 -4.72 -4.43
N SER A 111 -9.97 -4.52 -3.26
CA SER A 111 -10.15 -5.56 -2.23
C SER A 111 -8.81 -6.21 -1.82
N ASP A 112 -7.72 -5.44 -1.87
CA ASP A 112 -6.37 -5.90 -1.52
C ASP A 112 -6.13 -5.74 -0.03
N THR A 113 -6.34 -6.83 0.73
CA THR A 113 -6.21 -6.85 2.19
C THR A 113 -4.81 -6.45 2.66
N GLY A 114 -3.76 -6.85 1.93
CA GLY A 114 -2.37 -6.52 2.27
C GLY A 114 -2.13 -5.01 2.18
N LEU A 115 -2.52 -4.42 1.04
CA LEU A 115 -2.39 -2.98 0.81
C LEU A 115 -3.26 -2.16 1.78
N VAL A 116 -4.49 -2.62 2.10
CA VAL A 116 -5.34 -1.98 3.11
C VAL A 116 -4.63 -1.91 4.47
N ARG A 117 -4.05 -3.00 4.92
CA ARG A 117 -3.36 -3.07 6.21
C ARG A 117 -2.10 -2.20 6.24
N SER A 118 -1.28 -2.23 5.19
CA SER A 118 -0.11 -1.36 5.05
C SER A 118 -0.49 0.12 5.09
N SER A 119 -1.57 0.49 4.39
CA SER A 119 -2.09 1.86 4.38
C SER A 119 -2.59 2.32 5.76
N LEU A 120 -3.34 1.46 6.46
CA LEU A 120 -3.80 1.75 7.83
C LEU A 120 -2.61 1.91 8.80
N SER A 121 -1.57 1.10 8.65
CA SER A 121 -0.35 1.20 9.45
C SER A 121 0.37 2.54 9.23
N ALA A 122 0.52 2.98 7.97
CA ALA A 122 1.13 4.27 7.64
C ALA A 122 0.29 5.45 8.18
N LEU A 123 -1.01 5.41 7.99
CA LEU A 123 -1.93 6.44 8.51
C LEU A 123 -1.85 6.57 10.04
N ARG A 124 -1.77 5.47 10.77
CA ARG A 124 -1.63 5.49 12.23
C ARG A 124 -0.36 6.20 12.69
N GLN A 125 0.70 6.17 11.89
CA GLN A 125 1.97 6.80 12.22
C GLN A 125 1.99 8.30 11.90
N THR A 126 1.17 8.77 10.96
CA THR A 126 1.32 10.09 10.36
C THR A 126 0.10 10.99 10.50
N ALA A 127 -1.09 10.44 10.67
CA ALA A 127 -2.31 11.23 10.58
C ALA A 127 -2.77 11.78 11.94
N SER A 128 -3.24 13.03 11.91
CA SER A 128 -4.02 13.64 12.99
C SER A 128 -5.49 13.22 12.91
N SER A 129 -6.27 13.51 13.95
CA SER A 129 -7.72 13.23 13.97
C SER A 129 -8.47 13.85 12.81
N THR A 130 -8.14 15.08 12.43
CA THR A 130 -8.75 15.78 11.30
C THR A 130 -8.43 15.08 9.97
N ALA A 131 -7.18 14.66 9.78
CA ALA A 131 -6.75 13.95 8.56
C ALA A 131 -7.33 12.53 8.46
N MET A 132 -7.64 11.89 9.60
CA MET A 132 -8.23 10.55 9.62
C MET A 132 -9.73 10.54 9.30
N ILE A 133 -10.47 11.50 9.80
CA ILE A 133 -11.93 11.49 9.77
C ILE A 133 -12.47 12.38 8.64
N GLY A 134 -11.80 13.52 8.38
CA GLY A 134 -12.24 14.47 7.38
C GLY A 134 -13.69 14.94 7.62
N ASP A 135 -14.48 14.87 6.57
CA ASP A 135 -15.93 15.13 6.57
C ASP A 135 -16.79 13.89 6.89
N GLY A 136 -16.16 12.80 7.37
CA GLY A 136 -16.82 11.52 7.67
C GLY A 136 -16.88 10.54 6.49
N SER A 137 -16.36 10.90 5.32
CA SER A 137 -16.28 10.02 4.14
C SER A 137 -14.89 9.39 3.94
N SER A 138 -14.03 9.46 4.96
CA SER A 138 -12.65 9.00 4.84
C SER A 138 -12.54 7.49 4.53
N SER A 139 -11.48 7.12 3.82
CA SER A 139 -11.22 5.71 3.50
C SER A 139 -11.04 4.84 4.75
N VAL A 140 -10.55 5.42 5.86
CA VAL A 140 -10.42 4.69 7.14
C VAL A 140 -11.80 4.33 7.72
N VAL A 141 -12.78 5.24 7.63
CA VAL A 141 -14.16 4.97 8.05
C VAL A 141 -14.76 3.85 7.21
N LYS A 142 -14.57 3.89 5.88
CA LYS A 142 -15.04 2.81 4.98
C LYS A 142 -14.40 1.45 5.30
N ALA A 143 -13.18 1.43 5.80
CA ALA A 143 -12.49 0.20 6.20
C ALA A 143 -13.11 -0.48 7.44
N LEU A 144 -13.98 0.19 8.21
CA LEU A 144 -14.75 -0.44 9.30
C LEU A 144 -15.73 -1.50 8.79
N ASP A 145 -16.18 -1.39 7.54
CA ASP A 145 -17.12 -2.31 6.90
C ASP A 145 -16.41 -3.33 5.99
N TYR A 146 -15.07 -3.40 6.03
CA TYR A 146 -14.30 -4.31 5.18
C TYR A 146 -14.62 -5.79 5.52
N PRO A 147 -14.66 -6.71 4.52
CA PRO A 147 -15.00 -8.12 4.78
C PRO A 147 -14.10 -8.81 5.79
N ASP A 148 -12.79 -8.55 5.75
CA ASP A 148 -11.83 -9.16 6.68
C ASP A 148 -11.95 -8.54 8.08
N ARG A 149 -12.13 -9.40 9.09
CA ARG A 149 -12.29 -8.98 10.50
C ARG A 149 -11.06 -8.27 11.05
N ARG A 150 -9.86 -8.69 10.64
CA ARG A 150 -8.60 -8.08 11.11
C ARG A 150 -8.48 -6.65 10.60
N VAL A 151 -8.86 -6.41 9.36
CA VAL A 151 -8.88 -5.05 8.78
C VAL A 151 -9.85 -4.16 9.54
N ARG A 152 -11.06 -4.63 9.85
CA ARG A 152 -12.01 -3.86 10.66
C ARG A 152 -11.45 -3.49 12.04
N PHE A 153 -10.74 -4.42 12.69
CA PHE A 153 -10.09 -4.15 13.96
C PHE A 153 -8.95 -3.15 13.83
N GLU A 154 -8.12 -3.26 12.80
CA GLU A 154 -7.04 -2.33 12.52
C GLU A 154 -7.58 -0.92 12.19
N ALA A 155 -8.67 -0.82 11.43
CA ALA A 155 -9.35 0.45 11.14
C ALA A 155 -9.93 1.08 12.42
N ALA A 156 -10.62 0.30 13.25
CA ALA A 156 -11.15 0.77 14.53
C ALA A 156 -10.03 1.25 15.47
N PHE A 157 -8.92 0.50 15.55
CA PHE A 157 -7.76 0.88 16.34
C PHE A 157 -7.10 2.15 15.81
N THR A 158 -6.98 2.28 14.49
CA THR A 158 -6.42 3.46 13.83
C THR A 158 -7.26 4.71 14.15
N LEU A 159 -8.59 4.62 14.08
CA LEU A 159 -9.48 5.73 14.45
C LEU A 159 -9.42 6.05 15.95
N ALA A 160 -9.37 5.05 16.82
CA ALA A 160 -9.27 5.25 18.26
C ALA A 160 -7.94 5.91 18.68
N SER A 161 -6.83 5.60 17.98
CA SER A 161 -5.50 6.13 18.29
C SER A 161 -5.41 7.64 18.18
N VAL A 162 -6.22 8.26 17.31
CA VAL A 162 -6.26 9.71 17.12
C VAL A 162 -7.24 10.44 18.04
N SER A 163 -7.95 9.69 18.90
CA SER A 163 -8.88 10.21 19.92
C SER A 163 -9.81 11.33 19.41
N PRO A 164 -10.68 11.05 18.43
CA PRO A 164 -11.52 12.06 17.83
C PRO A 164 -12.45 12.70 18.85
N LYS A 165 -12.48 14.03 18.90
CA LYS A 165 -13.32 14.79 19.85
C LYS A 165 -14.75 14.98 19.36
N ALA A 166 -14.96 14.92 18.03
CA ALA A 166 -16.26 15.07 17.40
C ALA A 166 -16.84 13.72 16.98
N LYS A 167 -18.16 13.63 16.97
CA LYS A 167 -18.87 12.47 16.39
C LYS A 167 -18.69 12.47 14.88
N PHE A 168 -18.51 11.29 14.31
CA PHE A 168 -18.40 11.06 12.87
C PHE A 168 -19.21 9.83 12.45
N ALA A 169 -19.57 9.75 11.19
CA ALA A 169 -20.31 8.61 10.64
C ALA A 169 -19.50 7.32 10.83
N GLY A 170 -20.12 6.25 11.34
CA GLY A 170 -19.45 4.97 11.63
C GLY A 170 -18.69 4.95 12.95
N GLY A 171 -18.59 6.05 13.69
CA GLY A 171 -17.89 6.11 14.98
C GLY A 171 -18.48 5.19 16.05
N GLU A 172 -19.78 4.91 15.97
CA GLU A 172 -20.50 3.97 16.83
C GLU A 172 -20.01 2.52 16.71
N GLN A 173 -19.35 2.17 15.60
CA GLN A 173 -18.80 0.82 15.36
C GLN A 173 -17.44 0.62 16.04
N VAL A 174 -16.69 1.70 16.32
CA VAL A 174 -15.30 1.62 16.80
C VAL A 174 -15.22 0.88 18.13
N VAL A 175 -16.00 1.27 19.13
CA VAL A 175 -15.95 0.65 20.46
C VAL A 175 -16.39 -0.82 20.43
N PRO A 176 -17.50 -1.20 19.77
CA PRO A 176 -17.87 -2.61 19.62
C PRO A 176 -16.80 -3.46 18.93
N LEU A 177 -16.16 -2.96 17.87
CA LEU A 177 -15.09 -3.67 17.16
C LEU A 177 -13.87 -3.88 18.04
N LEU A 178 -13.44 -2.87 18.80
CA LEU A 178 -12.33 -2.99 19.74
C LEU A 178 -12.64 -3.99 20.87
N ALA A 179 -13.87 -3.97 21.41
CA ALA A 179 -14.31 -4.92 22.42
C ALA A 179 -14.31 -6.36 21.87
N GLN A 180 -14.69 -6.56 20.61
CA GLN A 180 -14.60 -7.86 19.93
C GLN A 180 -13.15 -8.31 19.74
N ALA A 181 -12.24 -7.38 19.37
CA ALA A 181 -10.83 -7.69 19.20
C ALA A 181 -10.19 -8.21 20.50
N VAL A 182 -10.48 -7.56 21.63
CA VAL A 182 -9.99 -7.98 22.94
C VAL A 182 -10.52 -9.36 23.33
N ARG A 183 -11.81 -9.63 23.12
CA ARG A 183 -12.42 -10.95 23.42
C ARG A 183 -11.91 -12.07 22.51
N GLY A 184 -11.62 -11.76 21.26
CA GLY A 184 -11.14 -12.75 20.28
C GLY A 184 -9.65 -13.05 20.37
N GLY A 185 -8.85 -12.25 21.08
CA GLY A 185 -7.42 -12.46 21.31
C GLY A 185 -7.09 -13.41 22.49
N GLY A 186 -8.10 -13.90 23.19
CA GLY A 186 -7.95 -14.78 24.36
C GLY A 186 -8.22 -16.27 24.09
N GLN A 187 -8.23 -16.71 22.81
CA GLN A 187 -8.34 -18.13 22.44
C GLN A 187 -7.12 -18.58 21.66
#